data_27b11fb76cbed9bf2d2c4e23a732834a
#
_entry.id   27b11fb76cbed9bf2d2c4e23a732834a
#
_cell.length_a   1.000
_cell.length_b   1.000
_cell.length_c   1.000
_cell.angle_alpha   90.00
_cell.angle_beta   90.00
_cell.angle_gamma   90.00
#
_symmetry.space_group_name_H-M   'P 1'
#
loop_
_entity.id
_entity.type
_entity.pdbx_description
1 polymer ?
#
loop_
_entity_poly.entity_id
_entity_poly.type
_entity_poly.pdbx_seq_one_letter_code
_entity_poly.pdbx_strand_id
1 'polypeptide(L)'
;MNKGMLTVGIILLSVIALLLINVLTNYSSGSELDYYLVKETTNAALSDAQDYDYLRTCGIPRIDREKFVESFILRFANNVDGSRAYNVKFYDINEVPPKVSVKVDSATVLNFKAQEVQADGTTKENNDDIDMTTSYDAIIETTNLVD
;
A
#
# COMPACT_ATOMS: atom_id res chain seq x y z
N MET A 1 -19.01 -39.42 26.26
CA MET A 1 -18.78 -38.58 25.09
C MET A 1 -18.58 -39.48 23.88
N ASN A 2 -19.43 -39.37 22.87
CA ASN A 2 -19.37 -40.20 21.67
C ASN A 2 -18.09 -39.88 20.87
N LYS A 3 -17.21 -40.88 20.69
CA LYS A 3 -15.95 -40.75 19.94
C LYS A 3 -16.15 -40.14 18.55
N GLY A 4 -17.28 -40.41 17.89
CA GLY A 4 -17.64 -39.83 16.61
C GLY A 4 -17.88 -38.32 16.64
N MET A 5 -18.50 -37.79 17.70
CA MET A 5 -18.77 -36.37 17.86
C MET A 5 -17.47 -35.56 18.06
N LEU A 6 -16.49 -36.13 18.77
CA LEU A 6 -15.19 -35.56 18.97
C LEU A 6 -14.39 -35.50 17.64
N THR A 7 -14.46 -36.56 16.84
CA THR A 7 -13.78 -36.60 15.51
C THR A 7 -14.34 -35.52 14.55
N VAL A 8 -15.67 -35.37 14.50
CA VAL A 8 -16.31 -34.34 13.69
C VAL A 8 -15.90 -32.93 14.16
N GLY A 9 -15.83 -32.72 15.48
CA GLY A 9 -15.38 -31.45 16.05
C GLY A 9 -13.94 -31.08 15.68
N ILE A 10 -13.03 -32.06 15.68
CA ILE A 10 -11.62 -31.85 15.28
C ILE A 10 -11.52 -31.51 13.78
N ILE A 11 -12.28 -32.21 12.94
CA ILE A 11 -12.28 -31.91 11.48
C ILE A 11 -12.80 -30.52 11.22
N LEU A 12 -13.89 -30.11 11.85
CA LEU A 12 -14.47 -28.78 11.68
C LEU A 12 -13.52 -27.69 12.17
N LEU A 13 -12.85 -27.89 13.29
CA LEU A 13 -11.84 -26.96 13.81
C LEU A 13 -10.63 -26.85 12.87
N SER A 14 -10.19 -27.96 12.27
CA SER A 14 -9.10 -27.96 11.29
C SER A 14 -9.46 -27.15 10.04
N VAL A 15 -10.68 -27.29 9.53
CA VAL A 15 -11.13 -26.52 8.35
C VAL A 15 -11.17 -25.03 8.67
N ILE A 16 -11.71 -24.65 9.85
CA ILE A 16 -11.73 -23.23 10.27
C ILE A 16 -10.30 -22.68 10.40
N ALA A 17 -9.38 -23.44 11.00
CA ALA A 17 -7.98 -23.02 11.14
C ALA A 17 -7.31 -22.79 9.79
N LEU A 18 -7.53 -23.66 8.80
CA LEU A 18 -7.02 -23.50 7.45
C LEU A 18 -7.59 -22.26 6.76
N LEU A 19 -8.87 -21.96 6.92
CA LEU A 19 -9.48 -20.76 6.38
C LEU A 19 -8.87 -19.49 6.99
N LEU A 20 -8.69 -19.47 8.30
CA LEU A 20 -8.06 -18.34 9.00
C LEU A 20 -6.62 -18.11 8.53
N ILE A 21 -5.82 -19.18 8.39
CA ILE A 21 -4.45 -19.09 7.88
C ILE A 21 -4.44 -18.49 6.48
N ASN A 22 -5.31 -18.94 5.57
CA ASN A 22 -5.38 -18.38 4.21
C ASN A 22 -5.72 -16.88 4.22
N VAL A 23 -6.69 -16.46 5.02
CA VAL A 23 -7.07 -15.03 5.12
C VAL A 23 -5.91 -14.21 5.66
N LEU A 24 -5.24 -14.65 6.72
CA LEU A 24 -4.10 -13.94 7.31
C LEU A 24 -2.91 -13.86 6.34
N THR A 25 -2.63 -14.95 5.62
CA THR A 25 -1.52 -14.96 4.65
C THR A 25 -1.78 -14.00 3.49
N ASN A 26 -2.99 -13.98 2.95
CA ASN A 26 -3.36 -13.07 1.87
C ASN A 26 -3.29 -11.60 2.31
N TYR A 27 -3.73 -11.31 3.54
CA TYR A 27 -3.65 -9.96 4.11
C TYR A 27 -2.20 -9.50 4.29
N SER A 28 -1.35 -10.35 4.91
CA SER A 28 0.06 -10.03 5.14
C SER A 28 0.84 -9.82 3.84
N SER A 29 0.67 -10.72 2.88
CA SER A 29 1.35 -10.62 1.57
C SER A 29 0.93 -9.38 0.80
N GLY A 30 -0.36 -9.00 0.85
CA GLY A 30 -0.85 -7.80 0.17
C GLY A 30 -0.22 -6.52 0.74
N SER A 31 -0.13 -6.42 2.06
CA SER A 31 0.47 -5.27 2.75
C SER A 31 1.97 -5.11 2.44
N GLU A 32 2.71 -6.21 2.40
CA GLU A 32 4.14 -6.19 2.07
C GLU A 32 4.39 -5.77 0.61
N LEU A 33 3.60 -6.31 -0.33
CA LEU A 33 3.71 -5.95 -1.74
C LEU A 33 3.40 -4.47 -1.97
N ASP A 34 2.35 -3.94 -1.34
CA ASP A 34 2.00 -2.52 -1.43
C ASP A 34 3.11 -1.63 -0.86
N TYR A 35 3.75 -2.01 0.25
CA TYR A 35 4.88 -1.28 0.82
C TYR A 35 6.08 -1.25 -0.12
N TYR A 36 6.49 -2.40 -0.68
CA TYR A 36 7.60 -2.47 -1.62
C TYR A 36 7.33 -1.69 -2.90
N LEU A 37 6.10 -1.76 -3.41
CA LEU A 37 5.69 -1.01 -4.59
C LEU A 37 5.77 0.50 -4.36
N VAL A 38 5.22 1.00 -3.23
CA VAL A 38 5.28 2.43 -2.88
C VAL A 38 6.73 2.88 -2.70
N LYS A 39 7.55 2.10 -1.99
CA LYS A 39 8.96 2.38 -1.77
C LYS A 39 9.75 2.46 -3.06
N GLU A 40 9.64 1.46 -3.93
CA GLU A 40 10.37 1.40 -5.19
C GLU A 40 9.94 2.53 -6.14
N THR A 41 8.63 2.75 -6.25
CA THR A 41 8.07 3.82 -7.08
C THR A 41 8.51 5.20 -6.59
N THR A 42 8.51 5.43 -5.26
CA THR A 42 8.95 6.70 -4.67
C THR A 42 10.42 6.96 -4.96
N ASN A 43 11.28 5.96 -4.76
CA ASN A 43 12.71 6.11 -4.99
C ASN A 43 13.03 6.34 -6.48
N ALA A 44 12.36 5.62 -7.38
CA ALA A 44 12.53 5.80 -8.81
C ALA A 44 12.03 7.18 -9.27
N ALA A 45 10.86 7.63 -8.82
CA ALA A 45 10.32 8.94 -9.14
C ALA A 45 11.20 10.08 -8.59
N LEU A 46 11.78 9.89 -7.41
CA LEU A 46 12.70 10.83 -6.79
C LEU A 46 13.99 10.98 -7.62
N SER A 47 14.51 9.87 -8.13
CA SER A 47 15.67 9.88 -9.04
C SER A 47 15.37 10.57 -10.38
N ASP A 48 14.19 10.32 -10.96
CA ASP A 48 13.78 10.95 -12.22
C ASP A 48 13.55 12.46 -12.06
N ALA A 49 13.09 12.89 -10.90
CA ALA A 49 12.80 14.30 -10.60
C ALA A 49 14.03 15.11 -10.20
N GLN A 50 15.19 14.48 -10.10
CA GLN A 50 16.41 15.17 -9.71
C GLN A 50 16.83 16.22 -10.75
N ASP A 51 17.13 17.43 -10.28
CA ASP A 51 17.65 18.54 -11.09
C ASP A 51 19.18 18.46 -11.12
N TYR A 52 19.71 17.81 -12.14
CA TYR A 52 21.15 17.63 -12.30
C TYR A 52 21.89 18.94 -12.65
N ASP A 53 21.21 19.90 -13.28
CA ASP A 53 21.83 21.18 -13.61
C ASP A 53 22.04 22.04 -12.36
N TYR A 54 21.06 22.02 -11.47
CA TYR A 54 21.17 22.66 -10.17
C TYR A 54 22.23 21.99 -9.30
N LEU A 55 22.27 20.66 -9.29
CA LEU A 55 23.29 19.91 -8.58
C LEU A 55 24.71 20.24 -9.04
N ARG A 56 24.95 20.35 -10.34
CA ARG A 56 26.25 20.70 -10.92
C ARG A 56 26.68 22.14 -10.61
N THR A 57 25.71 23.05 -10.56
CA THR A 57 25.98 24.49 -10.37
C THR A 57 26.13 24.83 -8.88
N CYS A 58 25.29 24.28 -8.02
CA CYS A 58 25.20 24.64 -6.61
C CYS A 58 25.82 23.58 -5.67
N GLY A 59 26.09 22.36 -6.16
CA GLY A 59 26.59 21.26 -5.32
C GLY A 59 25.55 20.68 -4.35
N ILE A 60 24.30 21.12 -4.42
CA ILE A 60 23.21 20.73 -3.54
C ILE A 60 22.14 20.00 -4.35
N PRO A 61 21.65 18.84 -3.92
CA PRO A 61 20.57 18.15 -4.61
C PRO A 61 19.27 18.96 -4.52
N ARG A 62 18.57 19.01 -5.63
CA ARG A 62 17.24 19.57 -5.77
C ARG A 62 16.37 18.62 -6.58
N ILE A 63 15.08 18.56 -6.25
CA ILE A 63 14.08 17.87 -7.05
C ILE A 63 13.07 18.86 -7.60
N ASP A 64 12.51 18.54 -8.76
CA ASP A 64 11.34 19.18 -9.31
C ASP A 64 10.09 18.49 -8.77
N ARG A 65 9.26 19.24 -8.04
CA ARG A 65 8.05 18.73 -7.41
C ARG A 65 7.03 18.19 -8.41
N GLU A 66 6.82 18.91 -9.51
CA GLU A 66 5.83 18.54 -10.53
C GLU A 66 6.26 17.26 -11.23
N LYS A 67 7.51 17.19 -11.62
CA LYS A 67 8.12 16.02 -12.25
C LYS A 67 8.11 14.80 -11.33
N PHE A 68 8.32 15.00 -10.02
CA PHE A 68 8.22 13.92 -9.05
C PHE A 68 6.80 13.33 -9.01
N VAL A 69 5.78 14.18 -8.88
CA VAL A 69 4.38 13.73 -8.80
C VAL A 69 3.96 13.01 -10.09
N GLU A 70 4.30 13.58 -11.24
CA GLU A 70 4.01 12.98 -12.55
C GLU A 70 4.68 11.60 -12.70
N SER A 71 5.98 11.52 -12.42
CA SER A 71 6.75 10.28 -12.53
C SER A 71 6.25 9.22 -11.54
N PHE A 72 5.90 9.62 -10.31
CA PHE A 72 5.33 8.71 -9.33
C PHE A 72 4.00 8.13 -9.82
N ILE A 73 3.05 8.98 -10.21
CA ILE A 73 1.71 8.54 -10.64
C ILE A 73 1.81 7.62 -11.85
N LEU A 74 2.63 7.98 -12.84
CA LEU A 74 2.81 7.17 -14.04
C LEU A 74 3.38 5.78 -13.72
N ARG A 75 4.44 5.72 -12.91
CA ARG A 75 5.07 4.46 -12.52
C ARG A 75 4.16 3.63 -11.62
N PHE A 76 3.50 4.27 -10.66
CA PHE A 76 2.58 3.60 -9.74
C PHE A 76 1.41 2.98 -10.51
N ALA A 77 0.74 3.74 -11.39
CA ALA A 77 -0.38 3.26 -12.19
C ALA A 77 -0.02 2.08 -13.12
N ASN A 78 1.23 2.02 -13.61
CA ASN A 78 1.70 0.93 -14.45
C ASN A 78 2.01 -0.37 -13.68
N ASN A 79 2.22 -0.27 -12.38
CA ASN A 79 2.66 -1.41 -11.55
C ASN A 79 1.61 -1.89 -10.54
N VAL A 80 0.53 -1.14 -10.34
CA VAL A 80 -0.55 -1.56 -9.45
C VAL A 80 -1.44 -2.63 -10.09
N ASP A 81 -1.98 -3.48 -9.23
CA ASP A 81 -3.03 -4.41 -9.63
C ASP A 81 -4.35 -3.65 -9.85
N GLY A 82 -4.89 -3.71 -11.07
CA GLY A 82 -6.15 -3.04 -11.43
C GLY A 82 -7.39 -3.57 -10.70
N SER A 83 -7.26 -4.60 -9.85
CA SER A 83 -8.36 -5.16 -9.06
C SER A 83 -8.67 -4.38 -7.78
N ARG A 84 -7.81 -3.41 -7.42
CA ARG A 84 -7.94 -2.61 -6.19
C ARG A 84 -8.10 -1.13 -6.50
N ALA A 85 -8.79 -0.40 -5.61
CA ALA A 85 -8.82 1.05 -5.63
C ALA A 85 -7.68 1.61 -4.78
N TYR A 86 -6.94 2.56 -5.33
CA TYR A 86 -5.81 3.21 -4.65
C TYR A 86 -6.07 4.71 -4.52
N ASN A 87 -5.80 5.25 -3.34
CA ASN A 87 -5.85 6.68 -3.07
C ASN A 87 -4.45 7.14 -2.65
N VAL A 88 -3.78 7.91 -3.50
CA VAL A 88 -2.42 8.39 -3.28
C VAL A 88 -2.46 9.81 -2.75
N LYS A 89 -1.78 10.04 -1.64
CA LYS A 89 -1.64 11.35 -1.01
C LYS A 89 -0.16 11.69 -0.85
N PHE A 90 0.21 12.88 -1.31
CA PHE A 90 1.56 13.40 -1.14
C PHE A 90 1.58 14.41 0.02
N TYR A 91 2.50 14.21 0.94
CA TYR A 91 2.74 15.10 2.06
C TYR A 91 4.18 15.61 1.98
N ASP A 92 4.40 16.84 2.42
CA ASP A 92 5.71 17.40 2.71
C ASP A 92 6.75 17.22 1.59
N ILE A 93 6.37 17.54 0.34
CA ILE A 93 7.31 17.54 -0.77
C ILE A 93 8.17 18.80 -0.65
N ASN A 94 9.44 18.61 -0.26
CA ASN A 94 10.45 19.66 -0.18
C ASN A 94 11.47 19.50 -1.32
N GLU A 95 11.72 20.59 -2.03
CA GLU A 95 12.66 20.58 -3.16
C GLU A 95 14.12 20.61 -2.74
N VAL A 96 14.42 21.35 -1.64
CA VAL A 96 15.80 21.55 -1.13
C VAL A 96 15.78 21.63 0.40
N PRO A 97 16.36 20.67 1.14
CA PRO A 97 16.85 19.37 0.67
C PRO A 97 15.68 18.48 0.19
N PRO A 98 15.92 17.60 -0.77
CA PRO A 98 14.89 16.74 -1.29
C PRO A 98 14.31 15.82 -0.23
N LYS A 99 13.03 16.00 0.09
CA LYS A 99 12.29 15.16 1.02
C LYS A 99 10.88 14.95 0.49
N VAL A 100 10.41 13.72 0.51
CA VAL A 100 9.08 13.37 0.04
C VAL A 100 8.44 12.38 0.98
N SER A 101 7.19 12.63 1.35
CA SER A 101 6.35 11.70 2.11
C SER A 101 5.15 11.31 1.25
N VAL A 102 5.01 10.02 1.00
CA VAL A 102 3.90 9.45 0.21
C VAL A 102 3.09 8.52 1.08
N LYS A 103 1.78 8.67 1.03
CA LYS A 103 0.84 7.77 1.67
C LYS A 103 -0.10 7.20 0.61
N VAL A 104 -0.24 5.89 0.61
CA VAL A 104 -1.15 5.17 -0.28
C VAL A 104 -2.14 4.39 0.56
N ASP A 105 -3.41 4.70 0.40
CA ASP A 105 -4.51 3.95 0.97
C ASP A 105 -5.03 3.02 -0.12
N SER A 106 -5.03 1.70 0.11
CA SER A 106 -5.59 0.70 -0.81
C SER A 106 -6.82 0.04 -0.19
N ALA A 107 -7.92 -0.01 -0.94
CA ALA A 107 -9.13 -0.71 -0.54
C ALA A 107 -9.22 -2.04 -1.29
N THR A 108 -9.28 -3.14 -0.56
CA THR A 108 -9.57 -4.45 -1.13
C THR A 108 -11.05 -4.73 -0.98
N VAL A 109 -11.76 -4.79 -2.10
CA VAL A 109 -13.17 -5.21 -2.10
C VAL A 109 -13.23 -6.71 -1.79
N LEU A 110 -13.38 -7.04 -0.52
CA LEU A 110 -13.78 -8.38 -0.15
C LEU A 110 -15.26 -8.50 -0.47
N ASN A 111 -15.60 -9.17 -1.58
CA ASN A 111 -16.98 -9.50 -1.94
C ASN A 111 -17.57 -10.56 -0.98
N PHE A 112 -17.47 -10.35 0.33
CA PHE A 112 -18.31 -11.03 1.29
C PHE A 112 -19.65 -10.29 1.31
N LYS A 113 -20.59 -10.73 0.48
CA LYS A 113 -21.98 -10.34 0.61
C LYS A 113 -22.56 -10.97 1.87
N ALA A 114 -22.26 -10.40 3.02
CA ALA A 114 -23.01 -10.67 4.23
C ALA A 114 -24.36 -9.94 4.08
N GLN A 115 -25.37 -10.66 3.62
CA GLN A 115 -26.73 -10.17 3.63
C GLN A 115 -27.25 -10.22 5.07
N GLU A 116 -27.18 -9.09 5.75
CA GLU A 116 -27.88 -8.95 7.02
C GLU A 116 -29.36 -8.66 6.72
N VAL A 117 -30.18 -9.68 6.87
CA VAL A 117 -31.65 -9.53 6.76
C VAL A 117 -32.13 -8.90 8.06
N GLN A 118 -32.43 -7.61 8.03
CA GLN A 118 -33.10 -6.95 9.14
C GLN A 118 -34.52 -7.49 9.31
N ALA A 119 -35.04 -7.47 10.55
CA ALA A 119 -36.37 -7.96 10.91
C ALA A 119 -37.54 -7.24 10.18
N ASP A 120 -37.25 -6.15 9.47
CA ASP A 120 -38.21 -5.37 8.64
C ASP A 120 -38.21 -5.77 7.16
N GLY A 121 -37.39 -6.77 6.76
CA GLY A 121 -37.31 -7.24 5.38
C GLY A 121 -36.43 -6.37 4.45
N THR A 122 -35.75 -5.34 4.96
CA THR A 122 -34.80 -4.54 4.19
C THR A 122 -33.39 -5.15 4.25
N THR A 123 -32.76 -5.34 3.10
CA THR A 123 -31.39 -5.81 2.95
C THR A 123 -30.45 -4.62 2.95
N LYS A 124 -29.59 -4.50 3.97
CA LYS A 124 -28.43 -3.60 3.91
C LYS A 124 -27.24 -4.38 3.37
N GLU A 125 -26.69 -3.91 2.27
CA GLU A 125 -25.43 -4.38 1.72
C GLU A 125 -24.31 -3.68 2.51
N ASN A 126 -23.70 -4.37 3.47
CA ASN A 126 -22.48 -3.88 4.12
C ASN A 126 -21.31 -4.30 3.22
N ASN A 127 -20.77 -3.34 2.50
CA ASN A 127 -19.44 -3.48 1.90
C ASN A 127 -18.43 -3.21 3.03
N ASP A 128 -17.97 -4.24 3.69
CA ASP A 128 -16.81 -4.16 4.58
C ASP A 128 -15.56 -4.15 3.71
N ASP A 129 -15.15 -2.96 3.26
CA ASP A 129 -13.88 -2.75 2.59
C ASP A 129 -12.78 -2.80 3.66
N ILE A 130 -11.77 -3.65 3.45
CA ILE A 130 -10.58 -3.63 4.30
C ILE A 130 -9.63 -2.60 3.71
N ASP A 131 -9.52 -1.45 4.38
CA ASP A 131 -8.59 -0.41 4.03
C ASP A 131 -7.18 -0.76 4.55
N MET A 132 -6.22 -0.83 3.63
CA MET A 132 -4.81 -0.93 3.96
C MET A 132 -4.13 0.40 3.70
N THR A 133 -3.43 0.93 4.71
CA THR A 133 -2.66 2.17 4.58
C THR A 133 -1.18 1.86 4.57
N THR A 134 -0.49 2.33 3.54
CA THR A 134 0.97 2.27 3.42
C THR A 134 1.54 3.68 3.34
N SER A 135 2.55 3.99 4.16
CA SER A 135 3.28 5.27 4.10
C SER A 135 4.76 5.03 3.92
N TYR A 136 5.41 5.88 3.13
CA TYR A 136 6.84 5.85 2.90
C TYR A 136 7.41 7.26 2.82
N ASP A 137 8.51 7.47 3.56
CA ASP A 137 9.26 8.73 3.57
C ASP A 137 10.62 8.51 2.91
N ALA A 138 10.96 9.35 1.95
CA ALA A 138 12.24 9.33 1.26
C ALA A 138 12.95 10.68 1.39
N ILE A 139 14.24 10.63 1.66
CA ILE A 139 15.13 11.79 1.77
C ILE A 139 16.36 11.50 0.92
N ILE A 140 16.77 12.48 0.10
CA ILE A 140 18.09 12.44 -0.53
C ILE A 140 19.06 13.22 0.35
N GLU A 141 20.01 12.51 0.96
CA GLU A 141 21.09 13.13 1.73
C GLU A 141 22.25 13.49 0.80
N THR A 142 22.81 14.67 0.97
CA THR A 142 24.12 15.01 0.40
C THR A 142 25.18 14.31 1.22
N THR A 143 25.83 13.31 0.65
CA THR A 143 27.09 12.86 1.21
C THR A 143 28.10 13.99 0.93
N ASN A 144 28.37 14.81 1.94
CA ASN A 144 29.50 15.73 1.87
C ASN A 144 30.76 14.86 1.79
N LEU A 145 31.28 14.67 0.60
CA LEU A 145 32.66 14.25 0.40
C LEU A 145 33.52 15.44 0.85
N VAL A 146 33.76 15.52 2.16
CA VAL A 146 34.79 16.38 2.71
C VAL A 146 36.10 15.63 2.46
N ASP A 147 36.80 16.00 1.38
CA ASP A 147 38.25 15.72 1.23
C ASP A 147 39.06 16.75 2.04
#